data_2814d1372ebd95368a1b9396591235b9
#
_entry.id   2814d1372ebd95368a1b9396591235b9
#
_cell.length_a   1.000
_cell.length_b   1.000
_cell.length_c   1.000
_cell.angle_alpha   90.00
_cell.angle_beta   90.00
_cell.angle_gamma   90.00
#
_symmetry.space_group_name_H-M   'P 1'
#
loop_
_entity.id
_entity.type
_entity.pdbx_description
1 polymer ?
#
loop_
_entity_poly.entity_id
_entity_poly.type
_entity_poly.pdbx_seq_one_letter_code
_entity_poly.pdbx_strand_id
1 'polypeptide(L)'
;WWYEMSAMNGRFSIDGVDGRARAAVLTLERGEVQTPCFMPVGTQGTVKSLTPEDLRSIGSQIILANTYHLNLRPGTEVMREMGGLHRFMHWDGPILTDSGGFQVFSLARINRVEDEGVTFQSHIDGSRHLLTPERAVEIQSILGSDIMMALDECPPGQADRPTAREALDRTILWLDRCRARHADLVAEGAAPGLLFPIIQGASFGDLRLESLQRTLEAGE
;
A
#
# COMPACT_ATOMS: atom_id res chain seq x y z
N TRP A 1 -10.66 -4.24 -18.19
CA TRP A 1 -9.76 -3.78 -17.09
C TRP A 1 -10.20 -2.45 -16.50
N TRP A 2 -10.47 -1.45 -17.30
CA TRP A 2 -11.02 -0.16 -16.86
C TRP A 2 -12.49 -0.25 -16.49
N TYR A 3 -13.24 -1.23 -17.04
CA TYR A 3 -14.67 -1.41 -16.82
C TYR A 3 -14.97 -2.03 -15.43
N GLU A 4 -14.10 -2.88 -14.90
CA GLU A 4 -14.27 -3.48 -13.57
C GLU A 4 -13.82 -2.56 -12.43
N MET A 5 -12.86 -1.65 -12.65
CA MET A 5 -12.56 -0.60 -11.70
C MET A 5 -13.75 0.35 -11.44
N SER A 6 -14.76 0.38 -12.32
CA SER A 6 -15.97 1.18 -12.09
C SER A 6 -16.91 0.60 -11.04
N ALA A 7 -16.73 -0.67 -10.67
CA ALA A 7 -17.45 -1.32 -9.57
C ALA A 7 -16.73 -1.18 -8.22
N MET A 8 -15.46 -0.78 -8.23
CA MET A 8 -14.66 -0.51 -7.04
C MET A 8 -14.49 1.01 -6.93
N ASN A 9 -15.15 1.68 -6.07
CA ASN A 9 -15.11 3.08 -5.61
C ASN A 9 -13.95 4.00 -6.10
N GLY A 10 -13.27 3.67 -7.21
CA GLY A 10 -12.17 4.42 -7.78
C GLY A 10 -12.23 4.53 -9.30
N ARG A 11 -11.99 5.71 -9.82
CA ARG A 11 -11.90 6.00 -11.25
C ARG A 11 -10.63 6.77 -11.55
N PHE A 12 -9.93 6.42 -12.62
CA PHE A 12 -8.78 7.15 -13.12
C PHE A 12 -9.07 7.70 -14.52
N SER A 13 -9.01 9.03 -14.70
CA SER A 13 -9.22 9.69 -15.98
C SER A 13 -7.98 10.51 -16.38
N ILE A 14 -7.55 10.39 -17.64
CA ILE A 14 -6.44 11.18 -18.18
C ILE A 14 -7.00 12.46 -18.77
N ASP A 15 -6.55 13.60 -18.27
CA ASP A 15 -6.99 14.94 -18.70
C ASP A 15 -6.07 15.54 -19.78
N GLY A 16 -4.79 15.14 -19.78
CA GLY A 16 -3.84 15.63 -20.75
C GLY A 16 -2.59 14.77 -20.87
N VAL A 17 -1.97 14.78 -22.04
CA VAL A 17 -0.73 14.06 -22.36
C VAL A 17 0.22 14.98 -23.12
N ASP A 18 1.50 14.99 -22.70
CA ASP A 18 2.60 15.62 -23.44
C ASP A 18 3.79 14.66 -23.50
N GLY A 19 4.01 14.05 -24.65
CA GLY A 19 5.01 13.00 -24.85
C GLY A 19 4.73 11.79 -23.92
N ARG A 20 5.59 11.58 -22.91
CA ARG A 20 5.39 10.52 -21.90
C ARG A 20 4.79 11.03 -20.60
N ALA A 21 4.66 12.34 -20.44
CA ALA A 21 4.01 12.93 -19.29
C ALA A 21 2.49 12.86 -19.43
N ARG A 22 1.79 12.74 -18.32
CA ARG A 22 0.33 12.79 -18.28
C ARG A 22 -0.16 13.53 -17.04
N ALA A 23 -1.23 14.28 -17.19
CA ALA A 23 -2.05 14.78 -16.11
C ALA A 23 -3.33 13.94 -16.05
N ALA A 24 -3.74 13.56 -14.85
CA ALA A 24 -4.92 12.71 -14.68
C ALA A 24 -5.57 12.98 -13.32
N VAL A 25 -6.81 12.52 -13.15
CA VAL A 25 -7.54 12.57 -11.88
C VAL A 25 -7.86 11.14 -11.45
N LEU A 26 -7.53 10.83 -10.19
CA LEU A 26 -7.98 9.63 -9.51
C LEU A 26 -9.15 10.03 -8.59
N THR A 27 -10.34 9.51 -8.89
CA THR A 27 -11.54 9.73 -8.07
C THR A 27 -11.68 8.60 -7.07
N LEU A 28 -11.68 8.94 -5.79
CA LEU A 28 -11.87 8.05 -4.66
C LEU A 28 -13.14 8.42 -3.91
N GLU A 29 -13.59 7.58 -2.98
CA GLU A 29 -14.78 7.85 -2.18
C GLU A 29 -14.65 9.16 -1.38
N ARG A 30 -13.44 9.47 -0.88
CA ARG A 30 -13.16 10.66 -0.06
C ARG A 30 -12.65 11.87 -0.82
N GLY A 31 -12.70 11.85 -2.13
CA GLY A 31 -12.32 13.00 -2.96
C GLY A 31 -11.47 12.65 -4.17
N GLU A 32 -11.11 13.68 -4.91
CA GLU A 32 -10.32 13.57 -6.12
C GLU A 32 -8.85 13.89 -5.85
N VAL A 33 -7.98 13.16 -6.50
CA VAL A 33 -6.53 13.35 -6.44
C VAL A 33 -6.02 13.66 -7.85
N GLN A 34 -5.57 14.89 -8.06
CA GLN A 34 -4.91 15.28 -9.30
C GLN A 34 -3.50 14.71 -9.35
N THR A 35 -3.17 14.04 -10.45
CA THR A 35 -1.86 13.41 -10.64
C THR A 35 -1.10 14.04 -11.81
N PRO A 36 0.23 14.19 -11.69
CA PRO A 36 1.08 13.77 -10.57
C PRO A 36 0.91 14.67 -9.32
N CYS A 37 1.01 14.08 -8.13
CA CYS A 37 0.98 14.83 -6.87
C CYS A 37 2.03 14.31 -5.89
N PHE A 38 2.41 15.14 -4.94
CA PHE A 38 3.20 14.72 -3.79
C PHE A 38 2.27 14.26 -2.66
N MET A 39 2.61 13.15 -2.03
CA MET A 39 1.91 12.62 -0.86
C MET A 39 2.73 12.90 0.40
N PRO A 40 2.32 13.83 1.27
CA PRO A 40 2.96 14.00 2.58
C PRO A 40 2.89 12.70 3.39
N VAL A 41 4.01 12.37 4.07
CA VAL A 41 4.12 11.09 4.80
C VAL A 41 3.71 11.24 6.25
N GLY A 42 2.60 10.60 6.62
CA GLY A 42 2.04 10.52 7.96
C GLY A 42 2.37 9.21 8.65
N THR A 43 3.65 8.91 8.90
CA THR A 43 4.18 7.61 9.34
C THR A 43 3.44 7.01 10.55
N GLN A 44 3.14 7.80 11.56
CA GLN A 44 2.52 7.37 12.82
C GLN A 44 1.14 8.02 13.03
N GLY A 45 0.36 8.15 11.96
CA GLY A 45 -0.93 8.84 12.02
C GLY A 45 -0.79 10.36 12.17
N THR A 46 0.35 10.92 11.75
CA THR A 46 0.59 12.36 11.70
C THR A 46 1.72 12.68 10.71
N VAL A 47 1.57 13.76 9.96
CA VAL A 47 2.65 14.33 9.18
C VAL A 47 3.50 15.19 10.12
N LYS A 48 4.76 14.83 10.26
CA LYS A 48 5.64 15.46 11.27
C LYS A 48 5.71 16.99 11.08
N SER A 49 5.44 17.71 12.16
CA SER A 49 5.46 19.18 12.24
C SER A 49 4.40 19.91 11.41
N LEU A 50 3.38 19.21 10.91
CA LEU A 50 2.24 19.82 10.21
C LEU A 50 0.92 19.33 10.82
N THR A 51 -0.02 20.26 11.00
CA THR A 51 -1.40 19.93 11.39
C THR A 51 -2.21 19.51 10.15
N PRO A 52 -3.35 18.85 10.30
CA PRO A 52 -4.27 18.61 9.19
C PRO A 52 -4.71 19.92 8.48
N GLU A 53 -4.86 21.01 9.23
CA GLU A 53 -5.17 22.34 8.70
C GLU A 53 -4.05 22.88 7.83
N ASP A 54 -2.79 22.73 8.25
CA ASP A 54 -1.61 23.11 7.44
C ASP A 54 -1.60 22.32 6.12
N LEU A 55 -1.85 21.01 6.17
CA LEU A 55 -1.91 20.16 4.99
C LEU A 55 -3.00 20.58 4.00
N ARG A 56 -4.20 20.95 4.52
CA ARG A 56 -5.27 21.49 3.68
C ARG A 56 -4.87 22.84 3.08
N SER A 57 -4.25 23.71 3.85
CA SER A 57 -3.86 25.06 3.41
C SER A 57 -2.83 25.05 2.28
N ILE A 58 -1.93 24.03 2.25
CA ILE A 58 -0.95 23.85 1.17
C ILE A 58 -1.50 23.01 0.00
N GLY A 59 -2.78 22.62 0.04
CA GLY A 59 -3.43 21.89 -1.04
C GLY A 59 -3.08 20.41 -1.13
N SER A 60 -2.68 19.77 -0.03
CA SER A 60 -2.47 18.32 -0.01
C SER A 60 -3.81 17.61 -0.24
N GLN A 61 -3.87 16.77 -1.27
CA GLN A 61 -5.08 16.04 -1.64
C GLN A 61 -5.10 14.61 -1.10
N ILE A 62 -3.94 14.04 -0.79
CA ILE A 62 -3.77 12.68 -0.30
C ILE A 62 -2.57 12.62 0.65
N ILE A 63 -2.65 11.75 1.65
CA ILE A 63 -1.56 11.48 2.61
C ILE A 63 -1.13 10.02 2.46
N LEU A 64 0.17 9.75 2.63
CA LEU A 64 0.70 8.40 2.76
C LEU A 64 0.91 8.06 4.25
N ALA A 65 0.46 6.90 4.68
CA ALA A 65 0.72 6.38 6.03
C ALA A 65 1.36 4.99 5.96
N ASN A 66 2.06 4.60 7.04
CA ASN A 66 2.87 3.38 7.05
C ASN A 66 2.22 2.28 7.89
N THR A 67 1.80 1.21 7.25
CA THR A 67 1.14 0.05 7.87
C THR A 67 1.98 -0.60 8.96
N TYR A 68 3.29 -0.79 8.74
CA TYR A 68 4.19 -1.36 9.74
C TYR A 68 4.16 -0.59 11.06
N HIS A 69 4.33 0.72 11.02
CA HIS A 69 4.35 1.55 12.22
C HIS A 69 3.02 1.55 12.94
N LEU A 70 1.93 1.72 12.21
CA LEU A 70 0.58 1.78 12.78
C LEU A 70 0.11 0.45 13.36
N ASN A 71 0.53 -0.67 12.76
CA ASN A 71 0.27 -2.02 13.30
C ASN A 71 0.99 -2.26 14.64
N LEU A 72 2.22 -1.76 14.79
CA LEU A 72 2.98 -1.88 16.05
C LEU A 72 2.52 -0.86 17.10
N ARG A 73 2.20 0.35 16.68
CA ARG A 73 1.76 1.43 17.58
C ARG A 73 0.96 2.48 16.81
N PRO A 74 -0.31 2.72 17.19
CA PRO A 74 -1.00 2.26 18.42
C PRO A 74 -1.51 0.82 18.36
N GLY A 75 -1.48 0.15 17.21
CA GLY A 75 -2.00 -1.19 17.00
C GLY A 75 -3.40 -1.20 16.38
N THR A 76 -3.76 -2.33 15.77
CA THR A 76 -5.03 -2.47 15.02
C THR A 76 -6.28 -2.41 15.91
N GLU A 77 -6.18 -2.79 17.19
CA GLU A 77 -7.30 -2.71 18.13
C GLU A 77 -7.69 -1.26 18.40
N VAL A 78 -6.72 -0.43 18.75
CA VAL A 78 -6.94 1.00 18.97
C VAL A 78 -7.46 1.67 17.70
N MET A 79 -6.90 1.32 16.52
CA MET A 79 -7.38 1.88 15.26
C MET A 79 -8.83 1.52 14.96
N ARG A 80 -9.26 0.30 15.28
CA ARG A 80 -10.64 -0.15 15.12
C ARG A 80 -11.58 0.62 16.07
N GLU A 81 -11.20 0.76 17.34
CA GLU A 81 -11.98 1.50 18.34
C GLU A 81 -12.11 2.98 17.98
N MET A 82 -11.06 3.58 17.42
CA MET A 82 -11.08 4.97 16.95
C MET A 82 -11.89 5.17 15.66
N GLY A 83 -12.28 4.09 14.97
CA GLY A 83 -13.02 4.15 13.70
C GLY A 83 -12.14 4.46 12.49
N GLY A 84 -10.89 3.99 12.51
CA GLY A 84 -9.92 4.09 11.44
C GLY A 84 -9.01 5.31 11.50
N LEU A 85 -8.09 5.34 10.56
CA LEU A 85 -6.99 6.31 10.54
C LEU A 85 -7.47 7.74 10.27
N HIS A 86 -8.50 7.92 9.45
CA HIS A 86 -9.10 9.22 9.16
C HIS A 86 -9.57 9.94 10.43
N ARG A 87 -10.30 9.23 11.29
CA ARG A 87 -10.75 9.79 12.58
C ARG A 87 -9.60 9.99 13.55
N PHE A 88 -8.67 9.05 13.58
CA PHE A 88 -7.48 9.12 14.43
C PHE A 88 -6.60 10.33 14.09
N MET A 89 -6.42 10.65 12.80
CA MET A 89 -5.61 11.78 12.32
C MET A 89 -6.37 13.10 12.22
N HIS A 90 -7.70 13.08 12.31
CA HIS A 90 -8.56 14.20 11.95
C HIS A 90 -8.35 14.68 10.50
N TRP A 91 -8.22 13.70 9.59
CA TRP A 91 -8.05 13.92 8.15
C TRP A 91 -9.21 13.31 7.39
N ASP A 92 -9.87 14.10 6.55
CA ASP A 92 -11.08 13.74 5.79
C ASP A 92 -10.82 13.42 4.31
N GLY A 93 -9.62 13.74 3.82
CA GLY A 93 -9.20 13.41 2.45
C GLY A 93 -8.68 11.98 2.31
N PRO A 94 -8.35 11.55 1.09
CA PRO A 94 -7.80 10.24 0.81
C PRO A 94 -6.51 9.91 1.57
N ILE A 95 -6.36 8.64 1.94
CA ILE A 95 -5.15 8.07 2.55
C ILE A 95 -4.72 6.85 1.75
N LEU A 96 -3.44 6.85 1.32
CA LEU A 96 -2.76 5.66 0.85
C LEU A 96 -1.98 5.05 2.01
N THR A 97 -2.07 3.74 2.22
CA THR A 97 -1.16 3.02 3.11
C THR A 97 -0.23 2.11 2.32
N ASP A 98 1.05 2.10 2.69
CA ASP A 98 1.96 1.08 2.18
C ASP A 98 1.61 -0.31 2.75
N SER A 99 2.24 -1.36 2.22
CA SER A 99 2.04 -2.73 2.70
C SER A 99 2.74 -3.03 4.03
N GLY A 100 3.68 -2.19 4.45
CA GLY A 100 4.59 -2.43 5.56
C GLY A 100 5.84 -3.25 5.20
N GLY A 101 5.91 -3.85 4.02
CA GLY A 101 7.02 -4.69 3.57
C GLY A 101 8.36 -3.98 3.63
N PHE A 102 8.49 -2.82 3.03
CA PHE A 102 9.75 -2.05 3.01
C PHE A 102 10.29 -1.75 4.41
N GLN A 103 9.43 -1.38 5.38
CA GLN A 103 9.85 -1.07 6.74
C GLN A 103 10.33 -2.32 7.47
N VAL A 104 9.74 -3.48 7.22
CA VAL A 104 10.22 -4.75 7.76
C VAL A 104 11.64 -5.03 7.26
N PHE A 105 11.91 -4.82 5.97
CA PHE A 105 13.25 -5.01 5.41
C PHE A 105 14.28 -3.99 5.93
N SER A 106 13.88 -2.73 6.12
CA SER A 106 14.79 -1.63 6.45
C SER A 106 15.01 -1.42 7.94
N LEU A 107 14.02 -1.72 8.80
CA LEU A 107 14.04 -1.39 10.23
C LEU A 107 14.12 -2.61 11.14
N ALA A 108 13.66 -3.77 10.71
CA ALA A 108 13.65 -4.96 11.53
C ALA A 108 15.08 -5.54 11.67
N ARG A 109 15.47 -5.89 12.91
CA ARG A 109 16.80 -6.46 13.18
C ARG A 109 16.98 -7.89 12.67
N ILE A 110 15.90 -8.67 12.69
CA ILE A 110 15.85 -10.05 12.23
C ILE A 110 14.63 -10.15 11.34
N ASN A 111 14.84 -10.47 10.09
CA ASN A 111 13.77 -10.80 9.18
C ASN A 111 14.07 -12.14 8.50
N ARG A 112 13.02 -12.89 8.26
CA ARG A 112 13.05 -14.11 7.46
C ARG A 112 11.92 -14.01 6.45
N VAL A 113 12.28 -14.03 5.18
CA VAL A 113 11.34 -13.94 4.06
C VAL A 113 11.10 -15.34 3.53
N GLU A 114 9.85 -15.74 3.50
CA GLU A 114 9.38 -17.03 2.99
C GLU A 114 8.11 -16.79 2.17
N ASP A 115 7.67 -17.77 1.41
CA ASP A 115 6.45 -17.66 0.61
C ASP A 115 5.20 -17.41 1.47
N GLU A 116 5.22 -17.84 2.74
CA GLU A 116 4.17 -17.56 3.70
C GLU A 116 4.04 -16.08 4.05
N GLY A 117 5.17 -15.39 4.16
CA GLY A 117 5.26 -13.99 4.57
C GLY A 117 6.62 -13.63 5.15
N VAL A 118 6.65 -12.56 5.93
CA VAL A 118 7.88 -12.05 6.56
C VAL A 118 7.78 -12.12 8.07
N THR A 119 8.65 -12.94 8.69
CA THR A 119 8.83 -12.96 10.14
C THR A 119 9.87 -11.90 10.54
N PHE A 120 9.54 -11.06 11.50
CA PHE A 120 10.43 -9.99 11.95
C PHE A 120 10.33 -9.74 13.45
N GLN A 121 11.32 -9.03 13.99
CA GLN A 121 11.28 -8.49 15.36
C GLN A 121 10.94 -7.00 15.33
N SER A 122 9.96 -6.61 16.14
CA SER A 122 9.63 -5.20 16.38
C SER A 122 10.84 -4.43 16.89
N HIS A 123 11.10 -3.28 16.28
CA HIS A 123 12.14 -2.35 16.72
C HIS A 123 11.76 -1.61 18.02
N ILE A 124 10.50 -1.69 18.46
CA ILE A 124 9.97 -1.00 19.64
C ILE A 124 10.24 -1.82 20.90
N ASP A 125 9.91 -3.10 20.88
CA ASP A 125 9.89 -3.96 22.07
C ASP A 125 10.53 -5.35 21.84
N GLY A 126 11.01 -5.63 20.62
CA GLY A 126 11.63 -6.90 20.26
C GLY A 126 10.65 -8.08 20.10
N SER A 127 9.34 -7.85 20.17
CA SER A 127 8.33 -8.90 19.94
C SER A 127 8.43 -9.45 18.52
N ARG A 128 8.12 -10.75 18.35
CA ARG A 128 8.13 -11.40 17.04
C ARG A 128 6.75 -11.28 16.39
N HIS A 129 6.77 -10.95 15.11
CA HIS A 129 5.59 -10.80 14.27
C HIS A 129 5.76 -11.55 12.96
N LEU A 130 4.65 -12.04 12.42
CA LEU A 130 4.54 -12.56 11.07
C LEU A 130 3.61 -11.64 10.28
N LEU A 131 4.12 -11.04 9.21
CA LEU A 131 3.34 -10.27 8.25
C LEU A 131 3.14 -11.13 7.01
N THR A 132 1.92 -11.64 6.85
CA THR A 132 1.50 -12.34 5.63
C THR A 132 0.80 -11.38 4.67
N PRO A 133 0.62 -11.74 3.39
CA PRO A 133 -0.17 -10.95 2.45
C PRO A 133 -1.58 -10.65 2.96
N GLU A 134 -2.25 -11.65 3.52
CA GLU A 134 -3.59 -11.52 4.10
C GLU A 134 -3.59 -10.53 5.26
N ARG A 135 -2.60 -10.66 6.14
CA ARG A 135 -2.48 -9.77 7.31
C ARG A 135 -2.20 -8.33 6.91
N ALA A 136 -1.39 -8.09 5.89
CA ALA A 136 -1.14 -6.75 5.35
C ALA A 136 -2.43 -6.10 4.83
N VAL A 137 -3.27 -6.84 4.12
CA VAL A 137 -4.57 -6.38 3.63
C VAL A 137 -5.54 -6.11 4.79
N GLU A 138 -5.62 -7.01 5.77
CA GLU A 138 -6.48 -6.84 6.96
C GLU A 138 -6.12 -5.58 7.76
N ILE A 139 -4.83 -5.33 8.00
CA ILE A 139 -4.38 -4.15 8.73
C ILE A 139 -4.82 -2.89 7.99
N GLN A 140 -4.57 -2.79 6.68
CA GLN A 140 -4.93 -1.64 5.86
C GLN A 140 -6.45 -1.43 5.81
N SER A 141 -7.24 -2.51 5.77
CA SER A 141 -8.70 -2.45 5.87
C SER A 141 -9.14 -1.89 7.22
N ILE A 142 -8.53 -2.30 8.34
CA ILE A 142 -8.81 -1.77 9.69
C ILE A 142 -8.41 -0.29 9.79
N LEU A 143 -7.32 0.12 9.13
CA LEU A 143 -6.91 1.51 9.03
C LEU A 143 -7.93 2.36 8.25
N GLY A 144 -8.74 1.74 7.40
CA GLY A 144 -9.70 2.42 6.53
C GLY A 144 -9.03 3.16 5.38
N SER A 145 -7.96 2.58 4.83
CA SER A 145 -7.19 3.16 3.72
C SER A 145 -8.02 3.24 2.45
N ASP A 146 -7.94 4.35 1.72
CA ASP A 146 -8.60 4.50 0.40
C ASP A 146 -7.83 3.79 -0.70
N ILE A 147 -6.49 3.75 -0.57
CA ILE A 147 -5.59 2.97 -1.42
C ILE A 147 -4.73 2.09 -0.52
N MET A 148 -4.77 0.80 -0.76
CA MET A 148 -4.03 -0.24 -0.07
C MET A 148 -2.97 -0.80 -0.99
N MET A 149 -1.71 -0.91 -0.54
CA MET A 149 -0.67 -1.52 -1.35
C MET A 149 -0.57 -3.03 -1.07
N ALA A 150 -0.48 -3.83 -2.11
CA ALA A 150 -0.22 -5.26 -1.96
C ALA A 150 1.16 -5.49 -1.30
N LEU A 151 1.29 -6.53 -0.47
CA LEU A 151 2.58 -6.90 0.10
C LEU A 151 3.52 -7.34 -1.01
N ASP A 152 4.73 -6.79 -0.99
CA ASP A 152 5.78 -7.08 -1.95
C ASP A 152 7.10 -7.39 -1.26
N GLU A 153 7.98 -8.11 -1.93
CA GLU A 153 9.37 -8.20 -1.53
C GLU A 153 10.18 -7.13 -2.27
N CYS A 154 10.67 -6.13 -1.53
CA CYS A 154 11.50 -5.07 -2.07
C CYS A 154 12.98 -5.44 -1.92
N PRO A 155 13.64 -5.97 -2.96
CA PRO A 155 15.07 -6.30 -2.88
C PRO A 155 15.91 -5.02 -2.86
N PRO A 156 17.17 -5.07 -2.38
CA PRO A 156 18.09 -3.95 -2.49
C PRO A 156 18.19 -3.44 -3.92
N GLY A 157 18.29 -2.12 -4.13
CA GLY A 157 18.33 -1.52 -5.47
C GLY A 157 19.50 -2.00 -6.35
N GLN A 158 20.56 -2.54 -5.73
CA GLN A 158 21.72 -3.15 -6.39
C GLN A 158 21.71 -4.70 -6.33
N ALA A 159 20.55 -5.30 -6.06
CA ALA A 159 20.42 -6.75 -6.05
C ALA A 159 20.87 -7.35 -7.38
N ASP A 160 21.49 -8.54 -7.30
CA ASP A 160 21.79 -9.30 -8.48
C ASP A 160 20.51 -9.83 -9.16
N ARG A 161 20.66 -10.35 -10.38
CA ARG A 161 19.51 -10.80 -11.15
C ARG A 161 18.76 -11.99 -10.52
N PRO A 162 19.42 -13.02 -9.94
CA PRO A 162 18.72 -14.07 -9.22
C PRO A 162 17.87 -13.54 -8.06
N THR A 163 18.43 -12.70 -7.21
CA THR A 163 17.70 -12.07 -6.08
C THR A 163 16.51 -11.23 -6.57
N ALA A 164 16.69 -10.44 -7.64
CA ALA A 164 15.60 -9.67 -8.25
C ALA A 164 14.50 -10.57 -8.83
N ARG A 165 14.85 -11.73 -9.37
CA ARG A 165 13.92 -12.75 -9.88
C ARG A 165 13.10 -13.35 -8.74
N GLU A 166 13.74 -13.81 -7.68
CA GLU A 166 13.07 -14.39 -6.52
C GLU A 166 12.09 -13.41 -5.89
N ALA A 167 12.51 -12.15 -5.71
CA ALA A 167 11.65 -11.10 -5.18
C ALA A 167 10.43 -10.82 -6.08
N LEU A 168 10.61 -10.82 -7.41
CA LEU A 168 9.52 -10.69 -8.36
C LEU A 168 8.53 -11.86 -8.24
N ASP A 169 9.04 -13.10 -8.26
CA ASP A 169 8.18 -14.29 -8.21
C ASP A 169 7.37 -14.35 -6.92
N ARG A 170 8.00 -14.03 -5.78
CA ARG A 170 7.31 -13.94 -4.48
C ARG A 170 6.31 -12.79 -4.42
N THR A 171 6.63 -11.64 -5.01
CA THR A 171 5.70 -10.51 -5.09
C THR A 171 4.41 -10.88 -5.85
N ILE A 172 4.52 -11.61 -6.95
CA ILE A 172 3.34 -12.09 -7.70
C ILE A 172 2.54 -13.11 -6.87
N LEU A 173 3.22 -14.08 -6.23
CA LEU A 173 2.57 -15.04 -5.33
C LEU A 173 1.79 -14.31 -4.20
N TRP A 174 2.39 -13.32 -3.60
CA TRP A 174 1.76 -12.53 -2.54
C TRP A 174 0.63 -11.63 -3.05
N LEU A 175 0.73 -11.12 -4.28
CA LEU A 175 -0.34 -10.34 -4.90
C LEU A 175 -1.63 -11.16 -5.04
N ASP A 176 -1.53 -12.42 -5.49
CA ASP A 176 -2.69 -13.31 -5.61
C ASP A 176 -3.37 -13.54 -4.25
N ARG A 177 -2.57 -13.73 -3.20
CA ARG A 177 -3.07 -13.88 -1.83
C ARG A 177 -3.69 -12.58 -1.28
N CYS A 178 -3.08 -11.42 -1.56
CA CYS A 178 -3.66 -10.11 -1.21
C CYS A 178 -5.02 -9.92 -1.88
N ARG A 179 -5.14 -10.26 -3.16
CA ARG A 179 -6.39 -10.17 -3.93
C ARG A 179 -7.47 -11.09 -3.35
N ALA A 180 -7.13 -12.34 -3.08
CA ALA A 180 -8.06 -13.29 -2.48
C ALA A 180 -8.59 -12.75 -1.14
N ARG A 181 -7.70 -12.30 -0.25
CA ARG A 181 -8.14 -11.75 1.04
C ARG A 181 -8.95 -10.47 0.91
N HIS A 182 -8.59 -9.59 -0.03
CA HIS A 182 -9.36 -8.38 -0.32
C HIS A 182 -10.79 -8.72 -0.77
N ALA A 183 -10.94 -9.70 -1.66
CA ALA A 183 -12.25 -10.18 -2.11
C ALA A 183 -13.07 -10.80 -0.96
N ASP A 184 -12.43 -11.58 -0.08
CA ASP A 184 -13.09 -12.14 1.12
C ASP A 184 -13.61 -11.03 2.03
N LEU A 185 -12.82 -9.98 2.27
CA LEU A 185 -13.26 -8.83 3.09
C LEU A 185 -14.50 -8.14 2.50
N VAL A 186 -14.54 -7.98 1.18
CA VAL A 186 -15.73 -7.46 0.49
C VAL A 186 -16.93 -8.39 0.69
N ALA A 187 -16.74 -9.69 0.54
CA ALA A 187 -17.80 -10.69 0.75
C ALA A 187 -18.28 -10.75 2.23
N GLU A 188 -17.39 -10.45 3.17
CA GLU A 188 -17.70 -10.32 4.61
C GLU A 188 -18.45 -9.01 4.94
N GLY A 189 -18.68 -8.15 3.96
CA GLY A 189 -19.39 -6.87 4.13
C GLY A 189 -18.51 -5.71 4.57
N ALA A 190 -17.19 -5.87 4.54
CA ALA A 190 -16.26 -4.74 4.69
C ALA A 190 -16.22 -3.89 3.40
N ALA A 191 -15.79 -2.64 3.53
CA ALA A 191 -15.54 -1.73 2.41
C ALA A 191 -14.04 -1.36 2.35
N PRO A 192 -13.17 -2.32 1.99
CA PRO A 192 -11.75 -2.02 1.86
C PRO A 192 -11.50 -1.05 0.71
N GLY A 193 -10.44 -0.24 0.81
CA GLY A 193 -10.01 0.63 -0.29
C GLY A 193 -9.52 -0.14 -1.51
N LEU A 194 -9.08 0.59 -2.52
CA LEU A 194 -8.53 0.01 -3.76
C LEU A 194 -7.20 -0.71 -3.46
N LEU A 195 -7.07 -1.95 -3.91
CA LEU A 195 -5.81 -2.69 -3.80
C LEU A 195 -4.91 -2.42 -5.00
N PHE A 196 -3.76 -1.78 -4.78
CA PHE A 196 -2.78 -1.47 -5.80
C PHE A 196 -1.63 -2.46 -5.77
N PRO A 197 -1.29 -3.10 -6.91
CA PRO A 197 -0.13 -3.97 -7.03
C PRO A 197 1.17 -3.18 -7.15
N ILE A 198 2.29 -3.86 -6.91
CA ILE A 198 3.65 -3.31 -7.06
C ILE A 198 4.39 -4.08 -8.15
N ILE A 199 5.05 -3.34 -9.06
CA ILE A 199 5.87 -3.91 -10.11
C ILE A 199 7.31 -4.04 -9.60
N GLN A 200 7.77 -5.27 -9.42
CA GLN A 200 9.12 -5.61 -9.01
C GLN A 200 10.04 -5.90 -10.21
N GLY A 201 11.32 -6.21 -9.95
CA GLY A 201 12.34 -6.49 -10.97
C GLY A 201 13.63 -5.67 -10.81
N ALA A 202 13.78 -4.96 -9.67
CA ALA A 202 14.92 -4.10 -9.35
C ALA A 202 15.29 -3.17 -10.54
N SER A 203 16.56 -3.13 -10.94
CA SER A 203 17.03 -2.33 -12.09
C SER A 203 16.95 -3.04 -13.45
N PHE A 204 16.42 -4.28 -13.49
CA PHE A 204 16.34 -5.07 -14.72
C PHE A 204 15.06 -4.79 -15.49
N GLY A 205 15.16 -4.10 -16.64
CA GLY A 205 14.01 -3.66 -17.42
C GLY A 205 13.12 -4.81 -17.92
N ASP A 206 13.72 -5.92 -18.32
CA ASP A 206 13.01 -7.13 -18.78
C ASP A 206 12.24 -7.80 -17.63
N LEU A 207 12.80 -7.86 -16.41
CA LEU A 207 12.09 -8.38 -15.24
C LEU A 207 10.92 -7.46 -14.86
N ARG A 208 11.09 -6.16 -14.97
CA ARG A 208 10.00 -5.21 -14.71
C ARG A 208 8.86 -5.35 -15.71
N LEU A 209 9.17 -5.58 -16.99
CA LEU A 209 8.14 -5.84 -18.01
C LEU A 209 7.42 -7.16 -17.75
N GLU A 210 8.15 -8.21 -17.38
CA GLU A 210 7.56 -9.49 -16.99
C GLU A 210 6.66 -9.33 -15.75
N SER A 211 7.14 -8.62 -14.72
CA SER A 211 6.33 -8.31 -13.54
C SER A 211 5.03 -7.60 -13.91
N LEU A 212 5.10 -6.59 -14.79
CA LEU A 212 3.92 -5.91 -15.28
C LEU A 212 2.95 -6.87 -15.98
N GLN A 213 3.43 -7.70 -16.89
CA GLN A 213 2.59 -8.66 -17.63
C GLN A 213 1.89 -9.63 -16.68
N ARG A 214 2.64 -10.26 -15.76
CA ARG A 214 2.08 -11.20 -14.77
C ARG A 214 1.09 -10.52 -13.82
N THR A 215 1.35 -9.26 -13.44
CA THR A 215 0.41 -8.48 -12.62
C THR A 215 -0.91 -8.22 -13.36
N LEU A 216 -0.86 -8.00 -14.68
CA LEU A 216 -2.04 -7.81 -15.50
C LEU A 216 -2.82 -9.12 -15.70
N GLU A 217 -2.13 -10.23 -15.99
CA GLU A 217 -2.72 -11.56 -16.16
C GLU A 217 -3.41 -12.06 -14.87
N ALA A 218 -2.79 -11.83 -13.73
CA ALA A 218 -3.38 -12.19 -12.43
C ALA A 218 -4.64 -11.38 -12.08
N GLY A 219 -5.02 -10.35 -12.85
CA GLY A 219 -6.19 -9.51 -12.67
C GLY A 219 -7.38 -9.85 -13.61
N GLU A 220 -7.19 -10.82 -14.50
CA GLU A 220 -8.25 -11.38 -15.34
C GLU A 220 -8.91 -12.59 -14.67
#